data_79c276774e48d14d889d84194dfe5dc6
#
_entry.id   79c276774e48d14d889d84194dfe5dc6
#
_cell.length_a   1.000
_cell.length_b   1.000
_cell.length_c   1.000
_cell.angle_alpha   90.00
_cell.angle_beta   90.00
_cell.angle_gamma   90.00
#
_symmetry.space_group_name_H-M   'P 1'
#
loop_
_entity.id
_entity.type
_entity.pdbx_description
1 polymer ?
#
loop_
_entity_poly.entity_id
_entity_poly.type
_entity_poly.pdbx_seq_one_letter_code
_entity_poly.pdbx_strand_id
1 'polypeptide(L)'
;MTTIPSAINVTQWISDNEQLLKPPVNNKTMAVGDDFIVMVVGGPNARTDFHVDPYEEWFYQLRGNMHVNLMTDDGPQTVHIREGDTWLLPRNTPHSPQRPEAGSIGLVIERIREEGATEKFQWYCGNCSALVHEVELQVRDIVVDLPPVFAAFYDDVQARTCPNCGTVHPGKG
;
A
#
# COMPACT_ATOMS: atom_id res chain seq x y z
N MET A 1 20.08 -4.51 29.26
CA MET A 1 19.00 -3.70 29.87
C MET A 1 18.06 -3.33 28.76
N THR A 2 16.79 -3.67 28.87
CA THR A 2 15.78 -3.28 27.88
C THR A 2 15.50 -1.79 28.04
N THR A 3 15.78 -1.00 27.00
CA THR A 3 15.41 0.43 26.99
C THR A 3 13.93 0.54 26.67
N ILE A 4 13.15 1.09 27.58
CA ILE A 4 11.73 1.35 27.35
C ILE A 4 11.60 2.69 26.65
N PRO A 5 11.06 2.74 25.40
CA PRO A 5 10.87 4.00 24.68
C PRO A 5 9.78 4.86 25.33
N SER A 6 9.89 6.17 25.16
CA SER A 6 8.84 7.10 25.59
C SER A 6 7.62 7.02 24.66
N ALA A 7 6.46 7.37 25.20
CA ALA A 7 5.24 7.52 24.39
C ALA A 7 5.41 8.60 23.31
N ILE A 8 4.85 8.37 22.16
CA ILE A 8 4.84 9.31 21.03
C ILE A 8 3.49 10.03 21.00
N ASN A 9 3.53 11.36 20.98
CA ASN A 9 2.33 12.14 20.68
C ASN A 9 2.13 12.16 19.15
N VAL A 10 1.14 11.44 18.67
CA VAL A 10 0.89 11.24 17.23
C VAL A 10 0.62 12.56 16.53
N THR A 11 -0.15 13.47 17.12
CA THR A 11 -0.47 14.77 16.51
C THR A 11 0.77 15.62 16.33
N GLN A 12 1.63 15.69 17.35
CA GLN A 12 2.89 16.43 17.27
C GLN A 12 3.83 15.79 16.25
N TRP A 13 3.94 14.46 16.27
CA TRP A 13 4.79 13.73 15.32
C TRP A 13 4.36 13.98 13.85
N ILE A 14 3.05 14.02 13.55
CA ILE A 14 2.52 14.35 12.24
C ILE A 14 2.92 15.78 11.84
N SER A 15 2.76 16.73 12.76
CA SER A 15 3.15 18.13 12.52
C SER A 15 4.63 18.28 12.18
N ASP A 16 5.49 17.60 12.94
CA ASP A 16 6.96 17.65 12.77
C ASP A 16 7.43 16.99 11.46
N ASN A 17 6.60 16.09 10.89
CA ASN A 17 6.93 15.31 9.69
C ASN A 17 6.02 15.62 8.49
N GLU A 18 5.23 16.69 8.54
CA GLU A 18 4.19 16.99 7.54
C GLU A 18 4.71 16.98 6.10
N GLN A 19 5.93 17.44 5.87
CA GLN A 19 6.52 17.49 4.52
C GLN A 19 6.78 16.11 3.90
N LEU A 20 7.00 15.09 4.75
CA LEU A 20 7.21 13.70 4.30
C LEU A 20 5.89 12.95 4.09
N LEU A 21 4.78 13.51 4.55
CA LEU A 21 3.43 12.97 4.37
C LEU A 21 2.72 13.54 3.13
N LYS A 22 3.46 14.28 2.29
CA LYS A 22 3.01 14.85 1.02
C LYS A 22 3.78 14.20 -0.15
N PRO A 23 3.25 14.28 -1.39
CA PRO A 23 3.99 13.84 -2.55
C PRO A 23 5.39 14.48 -2.63
N PRO A 24 6.41 13.77 -3.11
CA PRO A 24 6.37 12.42 -3.69
C PRO A 24 6.52 11.28 -2.68
N VAL A 25 6.79 11.54 -1.41
CA VAL A 25 7.10 10.51 -0.39
C VAL A 25 5.84 9.85 0.14
N ASN A 26 4.88 10.66 0.63
CA ASN A 26 3.56 10.26 1.14
C ASN A 26 3.54 9.36 2.38
N ASN A 27 4.65 8.86 2.89
CA ASN A 27 4.67 8.00 4.07
C ASN A 27 5.95 8.15 4.88
N LYS A 28 5.86 7.85 6.16
CA LYS A 28 7.01 7.72 7.05
C LYS A 28 6.73 6.76 8.19
N THR A 29 7.69 5.90 8.49
CA THR A 29 7.65 5.04 9.67
C THR A 29 7.74 5.88 10.93
N MET A 30 6.77 5.69 11.83
CA MET A 30 6.68 6.35 13.12
C MET A 30 7.33 5.52 14.25
N ALA A 31 7.14 4.22 14.19
CA ALA A 31 7.68 3.29 15.18
C ALA A 31 8.00 1.94 14.53
N VAL A 32 9.04 1.30 15.03
CA VAL A 32 9.46 -0.06 14.66
C VAL A 32 9.59 -0.87 15.95
N GLY A 33 8.83 -1.95 16.02
CA GLY A 33 8.93 -2.96 17.08
C GLY A 33 9.71 -4.18 16.61
N ASP A 34 9.61 -5.27 17.37
CA ASP A 34 10.20 -6.56 16.98
C ASP A 34 9.29 -7.32 15.99
N ASP A 35 7.97 -7.15 16.10
CA ASP A 35 6.98 -7.90 15.33
C ASP A 35 6.24 -7.06 14.28
N PHE A 36 6.16 -5.74 14.46
CA PHE A 36 5.42 -4.87 13.56
C PHE A 36 6.01 -3.46 13.44
N ILE A 37 5.64 -2.79 12.36
CA ILE A 37 5.93 -1.39 12.10
C ILE A 37 4.65 -0.56 12.11
N VAL A 38 4.77 0.68 12.53
CA VAL A 38 3.69 1.68 12.46
C VAL A 38 4.11 2.77 11.49
N MET A 39 3.36 2.91 10.42
CA MET A 39 3.59 3.95 9.40
C MET A 39 2.49 4.99 9.45
N VAL A 40 2.86 6.24 9.17
CA VAL A 40 1.93 7.31 8.87
C VAL A 40 1.94 7.54 7.37
N VAL A 41 0.76 7.46 6.75
CA VAL A 41 0.59 7.60 5.30
C VAL A 41 -0.31 8.78 5.01
N GLY A 42 0.15 9.68 4.15
CA GLY A 42 -0.58 10.87 3.74
C GLY A 42 -1.09 10.80 2.29
N GLY A 43 -2.01 11.68 1.97
CA GLY A 43 -2.52 11.89 0.62
C GLY A 43 -2.16 13.29 0.07
N PRO A 44 -2.32 13.51 -1.27
CA PRO A 44 -2.92 12.56 -2.21
C PRO A 44 -1.94 11.49 -2.68
N ASN A 45 -2.44 10.28 -2.87
CA ASN A 45 -1.75 9.25 -3.64
C ASN A 45 -2.75 8.48 -4.52
N ALA A 46 -2.27 8.01 -5.65
CA ALA A 46 -2.96 7.06 -6.49
C ALA A 46 -1.95 5.98 -6.91
N ARG A 47 -2.40 4.73 -6.93
CA ARG A 47 -1.58 3.61 -7.38
C ARG A 47 -2.43 2.63 -8.19
N THR A 48 -1.80 1.92 -9.09
CA THR A 48 -2.46 0.99 -10.00
C THR A 48 -2.12 -0.47 -9.71
N ASP A 49 -1.12 -0.69 -8.88
CA ASP A 49 -0.75 -2.01 -8.40
C ASP A 49 -1.60 -2.43 -7.21
N PHE A 50 -1.75 -3.73 -7.07
CA PHE A 50 -2.31 -4.40 -5.89
C PHE A 50 -1.19 -5.14 -5.17
N HIS A 51 -1.04 -4.86 -3.89
CA HIS A 51 -0.14 -5.57 -3.01
C HIS A 51 -0.83 -6.82 -2.45
N VAL A 52 -0.10 -7.91 -2.30
CA VAL A 52 -0.56 -9.12 -1.64
C VAL A 52 0.45 -9.46 -0.54
N ASP A 53 0.10 -9.08 0.68
CA ASP A 53 0.92 -9.34 1.86
C ASP A 53 0.51 -10.70 2.48
N PRO A 54 1.46 -11.57 2.86
CA PRO A 54 1.17 -12.80 3.60
C PRO A 54 0.67 -12.55 5.04
N TYR A 55 0.71 -11.32 5.49
CA TYR A 55 0.25 -10.88 6.81
C TYR A 55 -1.00 -10.01 6.73
N GLU A 56 -1.60 -9.75 7.90
CA GLU A 56 -2.69 -8.80 8.05
C GLU A 56 -2.14 -7.38 8.16
N GLU A 57 -2.87 -6.41 7.62
CA GLU A 57 -2.58 -4.99 7.77
C GLU A 57 -3.72 -4.29 8.52
N TRP A 58 -3.39 -3.43 9.46
CA TRP A 58 -4.39 -2.65 10.20
C TRP A 58 -4.33 -1.18 9.79
N PHE A 59 -5.49 -0.65 9.40
CA PHE A 59 -5.68 0.73 8.98
C PHE A 59 -6.46 1.51 10.04
N TYR A 60 -6.03 2.72 10.33
CA TYR A 60 -6.78 3.69 11.10
C TYR A 60 -6.69 5.06 10.43
N GLN A 61 -7.83 5.63 10.02
CA GLN A 61 -7.88 6.91 9.33
C GLN A 61 -8.00 8.06 10.32
N LEU A 62 -6.96 8.88 10.43
CA LEU A 62 -6.87 9.99 11.39
C LEU A 62 -7.48 11.27 10.87
N ARG A 63 -7.39 11.54 9.56
CA ARG A 63 -7.87 12.78 8.92
C ARG A 63 -8.27 12.51 7.48
N GLY A 64 -9.40 13.09 7.05
CA GLY A 64 -9.94 12.91 5.71
C GLY A 64 -10.35 11.46 5.45
N ASN A 65 -10.58 11.13 4.18
CA ASN A 65 -11.05 9.80 3.81
C ASN A 65 -10.04 9.09 2.90
N MET A 66 -10.13 7.77 2.92
CA MET A 66 -9.45 6.89 1.98
C MET A 66 -10.38 5.75 1.55
N HIS A 67 -9.95 4.99 0.57
CA HIS A 67 -10.55 3.71 0.27
C HIS A 67 -9.46 2.71 -0.13
N VAL A 68 -9.78 1.43 -0.01
CA VAL A 68 -8.92 0.34 -0.46
C VAL A 68 -9.66 -0.43 -1.54
N ASN A 69 -9.09 -0.47 -2.73
CA ASN A 69 -9.57 -1.33 -3.79
C ASN A 69 -9.03 -2.74 -3.53
N LEU A 70 -9.90 -3.72 -3.65
CA LEU A 70 -9.60 -5.14 -3.45
C LEU A 70 -9.90 -5.92 -4.72
N MET A 71 -9.14 -6.99 -4.93
CA MET A 71 -9.51 -8.04 -5.88
C MET A 71 -9.79 -9.31 -5.09
N THR A 72 -11.03 -9.78 -5.15
CA THR A 72 -11.50 -10.98 -4.44
C THR A 72 -11.96 -12.03 -5.42
N ASP A 73 -12.28 -13.24 -4.95
CA ASP A 73 -12.83 -14.31 -5.77
C ASP A 73 -14.18 -13.93 -6.42
N ASP A 74 -14.92 -13.01 -5.77
CA ASP A 74 -16.19 -12.47 -6.28
C ASP A 74 -15.98 -11.26 -7.22
N GLY A 75 -14.74 -10.88 -7.51
CA GLY A 75 -14.36 -9.75 -8.34
C GLY A 75 -13.90 -8.51 -7.55
N PRO A 76 -13.80 -7.35 -8.23
CA PRO A 76 -13.33 -6.13 -7.62
C PRO A 76 -14.30 -5.60 -6.56
N GLN A 77 -13.76 -5.18 -5.42
CA GLN A 77 -14.50 -4.57 -4.32
C GLN A 77 -13.78 -3.30 -3.84
N THR A 78 -14.50 -2.44 -3.13
CA THR A 78 -13.91 -1.24 -2.51
C THR A 78 -14.40 -1.11 -1.08
N VAL A 79 -13.46 -0.97 -0.15
CA VAL A 79 -13.72 -0.64 1.25
C VAL A 79 -13.41 0.83 1.48
N HIS A 80 -14.42 1.60 1.89
CA HIS A 80 -14.25 3.00 2.28
C HIS A 80 -13.89 3.09 3.75
N ILE A 81 -12.84 3.85 4.07
CA ILE A 81 -12.35 4.08 5.43
C ILE A 81 -12.39 5.60 5.64
N ARG A 82 -13.37 6.06 6.43
CA ARG A 82 -13.59 7.47 6.72
C ARG A 82 -12.73 7.94 7.88
N GLU A 83 -12.63 9.23 8.06
CA GLU A 83 -12.03 9.79 9.27
C GLU A 83 -12.63 9.17 10.53
N GLY A 84 -11.78 8.62 11.40
CA GLY A 84 -12.15 7.90 12.62
C GLY A 84 -12.40 6.40 12.44
N ASP A 85 -12.54 5.90 11.20
CA ASP A 85 -12.73 4.48 10.95
C ASP A 85 -11.42 3.71 11.10
N THR A 86 -11.57 2.44 11.50
CA THR A 86 -10.49 1.45 11.51
C THR A 86 -10.91 0.21 10.73
N TRP A 87 -9.95 -0.46 10.11
CA TRP A 87 -10.19 -1.68 9.35
C TRP A 87 -8.98 -2.61 9.38
N LEU A 88 -9.26 -3.91 9.53
CA LEU A 88 -8.26 -4.97 9.46
C LEU A 88 -8.37 -5.67 8.11
N LEU A 89 -7.34 -5.55 7.29
CA LEU A 89 -7.19 -6.24 6.01
C LEU A 89 -6.77 -7.70 6.27
N PRO A 90 -7.52 -8.69 5.78
CA PRO A 90 -7.11 -10.08 5.86
C PRO A 90 -5.84 -10.34 5.04
N ARG A 91 -4.98 -11.23 5.54
CA ARG A 91 -3.79 -11.71 4.82
C ARG A 91 -4.11 -12.22 3.42
N ASN A 92 -3.13 -12.16 2.52
CA ASN A 92 -3.22 -12.67 1.15
C ASN A 92 -4.35 -12.06 0.31
N THR A 93 -4.87 -10.90 0.71
CA THR A 93 -5.90 -10.19 -0.05
C THR A 93 -5.24 -9.17 -0.97
N PRO A 94 -5.38 -9.29 -2.31
CA PRO A 94 -4.87 -8.28 -3.22
C PRO A 94 -5.57 -6.94 -2.96
N HIS A 95 -4.79 -5.91 -2.64
CA HIS A 95 -5.31 -4.63 -2.21
C HIS A 95 -4.49 -3.45 -2.73
N SER A 96 -5.16 -2.34 -2.96
CA SER A 96 -4.59 -1.10 -3.49
C SER A 96 -5.15 0.10 -2.72
N PRO A 97 -4.45 0.56 -1.65
CA PRO A 97 -4.88 1.73 -0.88
C PRO A 97 -4.84 3.00 -1.72
N GLN A 98 -5.94 3.74 -1.70
CA GLN A 98 -6.14 4.98 -2.44
C GLN A 98 -6.43 6.13 -1.48
N ARG A 99 -5.69 7.21 -1.59
CA ARG A 99 -5.88 8.45 -0.79
C ARG A 99 -6.05 9.65 -1.71
N PRO A 100 -7.26 9.86 -2.29
CA PRO A 100 -7.46 10.93 -3.27
C PRO A 100 -7.45 12.33 -2.65
N GLU A 101 -7.74 12.44 -1.35
CA GLU A 101 -7.85 13.72 -0.66
C GLU A 101 -6.47 14.24 -0.25
N ALA A 102 -6.17 15.47 -0.66
CA ALA A 102 -4.98 16.18 -0.19
C ALA A 102 -5.06 16.44 1.32
N GLY A 103 -3.98 16.09 2.03
CA GLY A 103 -3.90 16.25 3.48
C GLY A 103 -4.64 15.17 4.27
N SER A 104 -5.18 14.14 3.63
CA SER A 104 -5.64 12.95 4.34
C SER A 104 -4.46 12.25 5.00
N ILE A 105 -4.68 11.70 6.19
CA ILE A 105 -3.64 11.04 7.00
C ILE A 105 -4.24 9.82 7.69
N GLY A 106 -3.52 8.70 7.62
CA GLY A 106 -3.87 7.49 8.35
C GLY A 106 -2.64 6.76 8.86
N LEU A 107 -2.88 5.88 9.83
CA LEU A 107 -1.91 4.90 10.29
C LEU A 107 -2.10 3.60 9.52
N VAL A 108 -0.98 2.97 9.20
CA VAL A 108 -0.93 1.59 8.70
C VAL A 108 0.02 0.83 9.61
N ILE A 109 -0.46 -0.28 10.15
CA ILE A 109 0.33 -1.17 10.99
C ILE A 109 0.48 -2.49 10.25
N GLU A 110 1.71 -2.85 9.95
CA GLU A 110 2.08 -4.06 9.23
C GLU A 110 3.01 -4.90 10.10
N ARG A 111 2.99 -6.20 9.88
CA ARG A 111 3.97 -7.09 10.48
C ARG A 111 5.35 -6.90 9.85
N ILE A 112 6.40 -7.00 10.63
CA ILE A 112 7.77 -7.06 10.11
C ILE A 112 7.92 -8.32 9.27
N ARG A 113 8.47 -8.15 8.08
CA ARG A 113 8.71 -9.24 7.13
C ARG A 113 9.74 -10.21 7.69
N GLU A 114 9.37 -11.46 7.80
CA GLU A 114 10.30 -12.53 8.18
C GLU A 114 11.30 -12.78 7.05
N GLU A 115 12.50 -13.25 7.40
CA GLU A 115 13.48 -13.62 6.38
C GLU A 115 12.93 -14.75 5.49
N GLY A 116 12.98 -14.54 4.18
CA GLY A 116 12.43 -15.47 3.19
C GLY A 116 10.94 -15.31 2.88
N ALA A 117 10.22 -14.44 3.59
CA ALA A 117 8.84 -14.12 3.24
C ALA A 117 8.79 -13.38 1.89
N THR A 118 7.92 -13.84 1.00
CA THR A 118 7.66 -13.19 -0.28
C THR A 118 6.31 -12.50 -0.29
N GLU A 119 6.24 -11.43 -1.03
CA GLU A 119 5.04 -10.63 -1.30
C GLU A 119 4.78 -10.62 -2.79
N LYS A 120 3.54 -10.34 -3.19
CA LYS A 120 3.21 -10.20 -4.60
C LYS A 120 2.72 -8.80 -4.90
N PHE A 121 3.05 -8.35 -6.10
CA PHE A 121 2.50 -7.14 -6.72
C PHE A 121 1.81 -7.53 -7.99
N GLN A 122 0.55 -7.16 -8.10
CA GLN A 122 -0.35 -7.58 -9.17
C GLN A 122 -0.95 -6.36 -9.85
N TRP A 123 -1.20 -6.48 -11.16
CA TRP A 123 -1.93 -5.48 -11.93
C TRP A 123 -3.10 -6.14 -12.65
N TYR A 124 -4.25 -5.54 -12.55
CA TYR A 124 -5.49 -6.07 -13.08
C TYR A 124 -6.03 -5.22 -14.22
N CYS A 125 -6.68 -5.85 -15.18
CA CYS A 125 -7.29 -5.19 -16.32
C CYS A 125 -8.48 -4.31 -15.90
N GLY A 126 -8.44 -3.03 -16.20
CA GLY A 126 -9.55 -2.11 -15.90
C GLY A 126 -10.83 -2.39 -16.70
N ASN A 127 -10.76 -3.23 -17.75
CA ASN A 127 -11.93 -3.59 -18.58
C ASN A 127 -12.58 -4.92 -18.18
N CYS A 128 -11.78 -5.94 -17.83
CA CYS A 128 -12.33 -7.28 -17.58
C CYS A 128 -11.87 -7.90 -16.25
N SER A 129 -11.15 -7.15 -15.44
CA SER A 129 -10.62 -7.55 -14.11
C SER A 129 -9.68 -8.77 -14.13
N ALA A 130 -9.28 -9.26 -15.30
CA ALA A 130 -8.30 -10.35 -15.39
C ALA A 130 -6.92 -9.87 -14.89
N LEU A 131 -6.16 -10.77 -14.27
CA LEU A 131 -4.77 -10.54 -13.94
C LEU A 131 -3.96 -10.27 -15.21
N VAL A 132 -3.29 -9.11 -15.26
CA VAL A 132 -2.45 -8.71 -16.39
C VAL A 132 -1.01 -9.11 -16.13
N HIS A 133 -0.53 -8.83 -14.93
CA HIS A 133 0.86 -9.09 -14.54
C HIS A 133 0.96 -9.38 -13.05
N GLU A 134 1.91 -10.23 -12.67
CA GLU A 134 2.24 -10.52 -11.28
C GLU A 134 3.76 -10.61 -11.13
N VAL A 135 4.27 -10.05 -10.05
CA VAL A 135 5.65 -10.23 -9.61
C VAL A 135 5.63 -10.69 -8.17
N GLU A 136 6.39 -11.72 -7.85
CA GLU A 136 6.64 -12.19 -6.49
C GLU A 136 8.10 -11.94 -6.13
N LEU A 137 8.33 -11.29 -4.99
CA LEU A 137 9.69 -11.00 -4.51
C LEU A 137 9.74 -10.91 -3.00
N GLN A 138 10.92 -11.12 -2.44
CA GLN A 138 11.21 -10.76 -1.06
C GLN A 138 11.54 -9.26 -0.99
N VAL A 139 10.67 -8.47 -0.38
CA VAL A 139 10.90 -7.05 -0.15
C VAL A 139 11.72 -6.87 1.13
N ARG A 140 12.90 -6.26 1.02
CA ARG A 140 13.76 -5.88 2.15
C ARG A 140 13.71 -4.38 2.39
N ASP A 141 13.66 -3.61 1.31
CA ASP A 141 13.56 -2.16 1.32
C ASP A 141 12.62 -1.70 0.20
N ILE A 142 11.46 -1.20 0.56
CA ILE A 142 10.43 -0.75 -0.38
C ILE A 142 10.91 0.39 -1.30
N VAL A 143 11.87 1.20 -0.85
CA VAL A 143 12.42 2.33 -1.61
C VAL A 143 13.42 1.86 -2.67
N VAL A 144 14.09 0.74 -2.40
CA VAL A 144 15.13 0.18 -3.28
C VAL A 144 14.56 -0.91 -4.18
N ASP A 145 13.78 -1.84 -3.62
CA ASP A 145 13.39 -3.07 -4.30
C ASP A 145 12.22 -2.86 -5.27
N LEU A 146 11.23 -2.00 -4.93
CA LEU A 146 10.02 -1.84 -5.72
C LEU A 146 10.18 -0.98 -7.00
N PRO A 147 10.92 0.15 -7.00
CA PRO A 147 10.98 1.00 -8.18
C PRO A 147 11.43 0.30 -9.47
N PRO A 148 12.47 -0.56 -9.49
CA PRO A 148 12.88 -1.26 -10.71
C PRO A 148 11.84 -2.26 -11.18
N VAL A 149 11.14 -2.93 -10.26
CA VAL A 149 10.07 -3.90 -10.58
C VAL A 149 8.89 -3.20 -11.24
N PHE A 150 8.48 -2.08 -10.67
CA PHE A 150 7.37 -1.28 -11.20
C PHE A 150 7.72 -0.63 -12.55
N ALA A 151 8.94 -0.10 -12.69
CA ALA A 151 9.42 0.45 -13.95
C ALA A 151 9.43 -0.60 -15.06
N ALA A 152 9.88 -1.82 -14.79
CA ALA A 152 9.89 -2.91 -15.76
C ALA A 152 8.48 -3.20 -16.31
N PHE A 153 7.45 -3.20 -15.44
CA PHE A 153 6.07 -3.34 -15.89
C PHE A 153 5.58 -2.11 -16.65
N TYR A 154 5.85 -0.89 -16.14
CA TYR A 154 5.32 0.34 -16.74
C TYR A 154 5.90 0.62 -18.13
N ASP A 155 7.15 0.23 -18.38
CA ASP A 155 7.85 0.48 -19.64
C ASP A 155 7.55 -0.59 -20.71
N ASP A 156 7.03 -1.75 -20.34
CA ASP A 156 6.74 -2.85 -21.25
C ASP A 156 5.24 -2.91 -21.63
N VAL A 157 4.91 -2.44 -22.82
CA VAL A 157 3.52 -2.50 -23.34
C VAL A 157 3.02 -3.94 -23.49
N GLN A 158 3.89 -4.91 -23.77
CA GLN A 158 3.49 -6.30 -23.88
C GLN A 158 3.11 -6.87 -22.50
N ALA A 159 3.90 -6.60 -21.48
CA ALA A 159 3.57 -6.96 -20.11
C ALA A 159 2.28 -6.30 -19.59
N ARG A 160 1.97 -5.09 -20.08
CA ARG A 160 0.74 -4.35 -19.76
C ARG A 160 -0.49 -4.77 -20.59
N THR A 161 -0.31 -5.59 -21.62
CA THR A 161 -1.44 -6.02 -22.48
C THR A 161 -2.18 -7.17 -21.81
N CYS A 162 -3.48 -6.97 -21.53
CA CYS A 162 -4.31 -7.97 -20.91
C CYS A 162 -4.40 -9.24 -21.77
N PRO A 163 -4.03 -10.41 -21.25
CA PRO A 163 -4.05 -11.66 -22.01
C PRO A 163 -5.47 -12.13 -22.34
N ASN A 164 -6.49 -11.63 -21.63
CA ASN A 164 -7.88 -12.03 -21.82
C ASN A 164 -8.62 -11.18 -22.87
N CYS A 165 -8.42 -9.86 -22.87
CA CYS A 165 -9.22 -8.96 -23.73
C CYS A 165 -8.39 -7.99 -24.57
N GLY A 166 -7.07 -8.02 -24.50
CA GLY A 166 -6.18 -7.17 -25.28
C GLY A 166 -6.11 -5.70 -24.82
N THR A 167 -6.86 -5.29 -23.79
CA THR A 167 -6.77 -3.93 -23.24
C THR A 167 -5.39 -3.69 -22.62
N VAL A 168 -4.78 -2.57 -22.98
CA VAL A 168 -3.48 -2.19 -22.40
C VAL A 168 -3.72 -1.47 -21.06
N HIS A 169 -3.13 -2.00 -19.99
CA HIS A 169 -3.15 -1.37 -18.67
C HIS A 169 -2.39 -0.02 -18.72
N PRO A 170 -2.89 1.07 -18.09
CA PRO A 170 -2.30 2.41 -18.20
C PRO A 170 -0.85 2.50 -17.70
N GLY A 171 -0.42 1.57 -16.87
CA GLY A 171 0.88 1.61 -16.22
C GLY A 171 0.79 2.37 -14.91
N LYS A 172 1.64 3.39 -14.77
CA LYS A 172 1.62 4.26 -13.58
C LYS A 172 0.33 5.08 -13.54
N GLY A 173 -0.27 5.20 -12.34
CA GLY A 173 -1.42 6.05 -12.06
C GLY A 173 -1.06 7.52 -11.94
#